data_185140b58459c51ce0b250a4a306308d
#
_entry.id   185140b58459c51ce0b250a4a306308d
#
_cell.length_a   1.000
_cell.length_b   1.000
_cell.length_c   1.000
_cell.angle_alpha   90.00
_cell.angle_beta   90.00
_cell.angle_gamma   90.00
#
_symmetry.space_group_name_H-M   'P 1'
#
loop_
_entity.id
_entity.type
_entity.pdbx_description
1 polymer ?
#
loop_
_entity_poly.entity_id
_entity_poly.type
_entity_poly.pdbx_seq_one_letter_code
_entity_poly.pdbx_strand_id
1 'polypeptide(L)'
;MAELEIFDNGVSIEQIIPALDRDGAVIIRDLLSMEITTQIIEDLSETLEASTPGSKSGIESWEEFHGGKTVRFCGLAAKSRAFVDHALLNEYLIKVSDHYLLKSCADYWLNTGQVMAVGSSEPAQYLHRDEDN
;
A
#
# COMPACT_ATOMS: atom_id res chain seq x y z
N MET A 1 -14.78 -2.70 -18.71
CA MET A 1 -14.02 -2.42 -17.47
C MET A 1 -14.37 -1.02 -17.04
N ALA A 2 -14.69 -0.78 -15.78
CA ALA A 2 -14.85 0.57 -15.28
C ALA A 2 -13.48 1.27 -15.41
N GLU A 3 -13.46 2.44 -16.01
CA GLU A 3 -12.26 3.28 -16.10
C GLU A 3 -12.18 4.09 -14.81
N LEU A 4 -11.08 3.92 -14.06
CA LEU A 4 -10.87 4.68 -12.83
C LEU A 4 -10.67 6.15 -13.14
N GLU A 5 -11.21 7.00 -12.28
CA GLU A 5 -10.99 8.44 -12.39
C GLU A 5 -9.55 8.79 -12.04
N ILE A 6 -8.94 9.66 -12.85
CA ILE A 6 -7.55 10.05 -12.74
C ILE A 6 -7.50 11.54 -12.45
N PHE A 7 -6.82 11.92 -11.39
CA PHE A 7 -6.61 13.30 -10.97
C PHE A 7 -5.14 13.69 -11.08
N ASP A 8 -4.89 14.96 -11.30
CA ASP A 8 -3.55 15.52 -11.17
C ASP A 8 -3.24 15.85 -9.71
N ASN A 9 -1.96 15.83 -9.34
CA ASN A 9 -1.53 16.24 -8.00
C ASN A 9 -1.97 17.67 -7.70
N GLY A 10 -2.47 17.91 -6.50
CA GLY A 10 -3.08 19.19 -6.10
C GLY A 10 -4.61 19.23 -6.22
N VAL A 11 -5.25 18.14 -6.69
CA VAL A 11 -6.71 18.02 -6.66
C VAL A 11 -7.25 18.13 -5.23
N SER A 12 -8.43 18.71 -5.06
CA SER A 12 -9.04 18.81 -3.74
C SER A 12 -9.61 17.48 -3.26
N ILE A 13 -9.64 17.27 -1.93
CA ILE A 13 -10.18 16.04 -1.33
C ILE A 13 -11.68 15.90 -1.60
N GLU A 14 -12.39 17.02 -1.73
CA GLU A 14 -13.82 17.07 -2.04
C GLU A 14 -14.14 16.51 -3.44
N GLN A 15 -13.17 16.48 -4.35
CA GLN A 15 -13.30 15.86 -5.65
C GLN A 15 -12.94 14.36 -5.61
N ILE A 16 -11.99 13.98 -4.77
CA ILE A 16 -11.53 12.59 -4.64
C ILE A 16 -12.58 11.70 -3.96
N ILE A 17 -13.17 12.17 -2.85
CA ILE A 17 -14.10 11.36 -2.05
C ILE A 17 -15.30 10.84 -2.85
N PRO A 18 -16.02 11.66 -3.66
CA PRO A 18 -17.13 11.15 -4.46
C PRO A 18 -16.70 10.08 -5.50
N ALA A 19 -15.49 10.19 -6.04
CA ALA A 19 -14.95 9.20 -6.96
C ALA A 19 -14.60 7.89 -6.23
N LEU A 20 -13.99 7.99 -5.04
CA LEU A 20 -13.72 6.82 -4.18
C LEU A 20 -15.01 6.13 -3.74
N ASP A 21 -16.05 6.88 -3.35
CA ASP A 21 -17.36 6.33 -2.95
C ASP A 21 -18.04 5.59 -4.11
N ARG A 22 -17.89 6.08 -5.35
CA ARG A 22 -18.49 5.51 -6.55
C ARG A 22 -17.73 4.29 -7.06
N ASP A 23 -16.40 4.40 -7.17
CA ASP A 23 -15.56 3.47 -7.92
C ASP A 23 -14.70 2.56 -7.03
N GLY A 24 -14.58 2.88 -5.74
CA GLY A 24 -13.72 2.18 -4.77
C GLY A 24 -12.23 2.47 -4.91
N ALA A 25 -11.81 3.17 -5.97
CA ALA A 25 -10.43 3.54 -6.22
C ALA A 25 -10.32 4.78 -7.11
N VAL A 26 -9.21 5.50 -6.98
CA VAL A 26 -8.82 6.61 -7.86
C VAL A 26 -7.31 6.56 -8.14
N ILE A 27 -6.87 7.28 -9.15
CA ILE A 27 -5.45 7.48 -9.45
C ILE A 27 -5.13 8.97 -9.30
N ILE A 28 -4.11 9.30 -8.51
CA ILE A 28 -3.55 10.64 -8.43
C ILE A 28 -2.16 10.60 -9.07
N ARG A 29 -2.01 11.30 -10.19
CA ARG A 29 -0.73 11.36 -10.91
C ARG A 29 0.30 12.13 -10.11
N ASP A 30 1.54 11.68 -10.19
CA ASP A 30 2.71 12.37 -9.60
C ASP A 30 2.53 12.73 -8.12
N LEU A 31 1.76 11.92 -7.38
CA LEU A 31 1.57 12.11 -5.94
C LEU A 31 2.90 12.05 -5.19
N LEU A 32 3.77 11.14 -5.59
CA LEU A 32 5.18 11.09 -5.19
C LEU A 32 6.06 11.40 -6.40
N SER A 33 7.06 12.26 -6.21
CA SER A 33 8.03 12.51 -7.28
C SER A 33 8.88 11.26 -7.56
N MET A 34 9.46 11.20 -8.74
CA MET A 34 10.38 10.12 -9.13
C MET A 34 11.57 10.05 -8.16
N GLU A 35 12.08 11.18 -7.70
CA GLU A 35 13.20 11.26 -6.75
C GLU A 35 12.82 10.60 -5.41
N ILE A 36 11.65 10.94 -4.85
CA ILE A 36 11.15 10.36 -3.60
C ILE A 36 10.91 8.85 -3.77
N THR A 37 10.31 8.44 -4.88
CA THR A 37 10.08 7.02 -5.17
C THR A 37 11.39 6.25 -5.26
N THR A 38 12.40 6.80 -5.93
CA THR A 38 13.74 6.21 -6.02
C THR A 38 14.36 6.10 -4.64
N GLN A 39 14.32 7.14 -3.82
CA GLN A 39 14.86 7.12 -2.46
C GLN A 39 14.19 6.02 -1.60
N ILE A 40 12.87 5.88 -1.67
CA ILE A 40 12.16 4.80 -0.95
C ILE A 40 12.65 3.43 -1.41
N ILE A 41 12.82 3.22 -2.72
CA ILE A 41 13.33 1.96 -3.27
C ILE A 41 14.76 1.68 -2.78
N GLU A 42 15.63 2.68 -2.81
CA GLU A 42 17.01 2.57 -2.31
C GLU A 42 17.05 2.24 -0.82
N ASP A 43 16.27 2.93 0.01
CA ASP A 43 16.17 2.68 1.46
C ASP A 43 15.74 1.23 1.78
N LEU A 44 14.95 0.61 0.92
CA LEU A 44 14.39 -0.74 1.11
C LEU A 44 15.20 -1.84 0.42
N SER A 45 16.15 -1.49 -0.46
CA SER A 45 16.84 -2.43 -1.34
C SER A 45 17.63 -3.49 -0.57
N GLU A 46 18.39 -3.13 0.46
CA GLU A 46 19.16 -4.07 1.28
C GLU A 46 18.25 -5.11 1.95
N THR A 47 17.10 -4.67 2.50
CA THR A 47 16.12 -5.59 3.10
C THR A 47 15.50 -6.49 2.05
N LEU A 48 15.18 -5.96 0.87
CA LEU A 48 14.60 -6.72 -0.22
C LEU A 48 15.56 -7.83 -0.70
N GLU A 49 16.84 -7.50 -0.90
CA GLU A 49 17.89 -8.43 -1.33
C GLU A 49 18.18 -9.51 -0.28
N ALA A 50 18.14 -9.17 1.00
CA ALA A 50 18.36 -10.10 2.10
C ALA A 50 17.14 -11.01 2.37
N SER A 51 15.98 -10.68 1.84
CA SER A 51 14.73 -11.41 2.09
C SER A 51 14.58 -12.60 1.13
N THR A 52 14.10 -13.72 1.63
CA THR A 52 13.80 -14.90 0.81
C THR A 52 12.34 -14.89 0.37
N PRO A 53 12.05 -15.29 -0.89
CA PRO A 53 10.68 -15.47 -1.35
C PRO A 53 9.92 -16.54 -0.58
N GLY A 54 8.60 -16.40 -0.58
CA GLY A 54 7.68 -17.33 0.03
C GLY A 54 7.45 -17.09 1.52
N SER A 55 6.38 -17.66 2.03
CA SER A 55 6.04 -17.72 3.45
C SER A 55 6.37 -19.10 4.01
N LYS A 56 6.81 -19.16 5.25
CA LYS A 56 7.09 -20.42 5.96
C LYS A 56 6.20 -20.51 7.19
N SER A 57 4.90 -20.36 6.99
CA SER A 57 3.91 -20.43 8.05
C SER A 57 3.65 -21.86 8.56
N GLY A 58 4.00 -22.87 7.75
CA GLY A 58 3.63 -24.28 7.99
C GLY A 58 2.16 -24.58 7.66
N ILE A 59 1.43 -23.62 7.10
CA ILE A 59 0.04 -23.76 6.67
C ILE A 59 -0.01 -23.58 5.16
N GLU A 60 -0.26 -24.66 4.42
CA GLU A 60 -0.21 -24.71 2.96
C GLU A 60 -1.07 -23.63 2.29
N SER A 61 -2.32 -23.45 2.74
CA SER A 61 -3.22 -22.43 2.18
C SER A 61 -2.73 -20.99 2.36
N TRP A 62 -2.00 -20.71 3.44
CA TRP A 62 -1.40 -19.41 3.68
C TRP A 62 -0.14 -19.21 2.81
N GLU A 63 0.62 -20.27 2.62
CA GLU A 63 1.82 -20.23 1.77
C GLU A 63 1.44 -20.05 0.31
N GLU A 64 0.38 -20.72 -0.16
CA GLU A 64 -0.21 -20.50 -1.49
C GLU A 64 -0.74 -19.08 -1.66
N PHE A 65 -1.49 -18.57 -0.66
CA PHE A 65 -2.04 -17.21 -0.68
C PHE A 65 -0.95 -16.13 -0.69
N HIS A 66 0.12 -16.33 0.08
CA HIS A 66 1.24 -15.38 0.13
C HIS A 66 2.10 -15.41 -1.12
N GLY A 67 2.10 -16.51 -1.86
CA GLY A 67 2.87 -16.72 -3.07
C GLY A 67 4.31 -17.17 -2.82
N GLY A 68 4.69 -18.29 -3.44
CA GLY A 68 6.00 -18.92 -3.22
C GLY A 68 7.19 -18.13 -3.79
N LYS A 69 6.94 -17.22 -4.72
CA LYS A 69 7.95 -16.35 -5.35
C LYS A 69 7.83 -14.88 -4.91
N THR A 70 6.93 -14.58 -3.99
CA THR A 70 6.71 -13.22 -3.50
C THR A 70 7.59 -12.96 -2.29
N VAL A 71 8.41 -11.91 -2.36
CA VAL A 71 9.15 -11.42 -1.19
C VAL A 71 8.25 -10.49 -0.40
N ARG A 72 8.17 -10.71 0.90
CA ARG A 72 7.38 -9.88 1.83
C ARG A 72 8.20 -9.49 3.03
N PHE A 73 8.11 -8.24 3.43
CA PHE A 73 8.59 -7.77 4.72
C PHE A 73 7.81 -6.55 5.19
N CYS A 74 7.74 -6.37 6.51
CA CYS A 74 7.03 -5.29 7.17
C CYS A 74 7.99 -4.26 7.78
N GLY A 75 7.41 -3.24 8.41
CA GLY A 75 8.15 -2.24 9.16
C GLY A 75 8.79 -1.15 8.30
N LEU A 76 8.13 -0.74 7.21
CA LEU A 76 8.63 0.28 6.29
C LEU A 76 8.95 1.59 7.00
N ALA A 77 8.15 1.97 7.99
CA ALA A 77 8.38 3.20 8.75
C ALA A 77 9.72 3.23 9.51
N ALA A 78 10.25 2.05 9.87
CA ALA A 78 11.56 1.93 10.50
C ALA A 78 12.72 1.81 9.50
N LYS A 79 12.41 1.59 8.22
CA LYS A 79 13.40 1.29 7.18
C LYS A 79 13.59 2.42 6.18
N SER A 80 12.57 3.25 5.95
CA SER A 80 12.64 4.39 5.03
C SER A 80 12.03 5.64 5.66
N ARG A 81 12.87 6.63 5.86
CA ARG A 81 12.41 7.95 6.30
C ARG A 81 11.62 8.65 5.19
N ALA A 82 12.03 8.47 3.94
CA ALA A 82 11.31 9.00 2.79
C ALA A 82 9.88 8.43 2.68
N PHE A 83 9.69 7.14 2.98
CA PHE A 83 8.35 6.55 3.08
C PHE A 83 7.51 7.24 4.15
N VAL A 84 8.05 7.48 5.35
CA VAL A 84 7.31 8.15 6.42
C VAL A 84 6.91 9.56 6.02
N ASP A 85 7.86 10.36 5.57
CA ASP A 85 7.66 11.79 5.36
C ASP A 85 6.79 12.10 4.14
N HIS A 86 6.83 11.28 3.10
CA HIS A 86 6.20 11.58 1.81
C HIS A 86 5.05 10.64 1.43
N ALA A 87 5.05 9.39 1.88
CA ALA A 87 3.98 8.45 1.61
C ALA A 87 3.02 8.33 2.81
N LEU A 88 3.51 7.89 3.97
CA LEU A 88 2.68 7.65 5.15
C LEU A 88 2.02 8.93 5.69
N LEU A 89 2.77 10.02 5.77
CA LEU A 89 2.28 11.34 6.22
C LEU A 89 1.76 12.21 5.07
N ASN A 90 1.52 11.63 3.89
CA ASN A 90 0.93 12.34 2.79
C ASN A 90 -0.47 12.84 3.16
N GLU A 91 -0.76 14.12 2.88
CA GLU A 91 -2.02 14.74 3.30
C GLU A 91 -3.27 14.09 2.65
N TYR A 92 -3.16 13.55 1.43
CA TYR A 92 -4.27 12.80 0.81
C TYR A 92 -4.56 11.53 1.57
N LEU A 93 -3.52 10.76 1.94
CA LEU A 93 -3.70 9.54 2.72
C LEU A 93 -4.36 9.84 4.07
N ILE A 94 -3.87 10.86 4.78
CA ILE A 94 -4.43 11.28 6.07
C ILE A 94 -5.90 11.71 5.91
N LYS A 95 -6.20 12.63 4.98
CA LYS A 95 -7.55 13.15 4.78
C LYS A 95 -8.55 12.09 4.32
N VAL A 96 -8.14 11.16 3.48
CA VAL A 96 -8.98 10.01 3.07
C VAL A 96 -9.23 9.10 4.27
N SER A 97 -8.18 8.77 5.03
CA SER A 97 -8.32 7.96 6.25
C SER A 97 -9.25 8.62 7.27
N ASP A 98 -9.07 9.90 7.55
CA ASP A 98 -9.95 10.68 8.44
C ASP A 98 -11.41 10.62 7.97
N HIS A 99 -11.64 10.83 6.67
CA HIS A 99 -12.99 10.84 6.11
C HIS A 99 -13.73 9.53 6.32
N TYR A 100 -13.05 8.39 6.15
CA TYR A 100 -13.70 7.07 6.28
C TYR A 100 -13.68 6.54 7.71
N LEU A 101 -12.56 6.62 8.41
CA LEU A 101 -12.36 5.95 9.68
C LEU A 101 -12.96 6.73 10.86
N LEU A 102 -12.80 8.05 10.91
CA LEU A 102 -13.30 8.86 12.03
C LEU A 102 -14.84 8.94 12.11
N LYS A 103 -15.55 8.39 11.13
CA LYS A 103 -17.01 8.18 11.23
C LYS A 103 -17.38 7.07 12.23
N SER A 104 -16.46 6.12 12.46
CA SER A 104 -16.72 4.90 13.25
C SER A 104 -15.80 4.73 14.44
N CYS A 105 -14.73 5.51 14.57
CA CYS A 105 -13.79 5.45 15.67
C CYS A 105 -13.34 6.86 16.09
N ALA A 106 -12.84 6.99 17.31
CA ALA A 106 -12.31 8.25 17.82
C ALA A 106 -10.87 8.50 17.37
N ASP A 107 -10.13 7.43 17.05
CA ASP A 107 -8.75 7.47 16.66
C ASP A 107 -8.40 6.18 15.88
N TYR A 108 -7.31 6.21 15.11
CA TYR A 108 -6.81 5.06 14.36
C TYR A 108 -5.28 5.13 14.27
N TRP A 109 -4.67 3.99 13.94
CA TRP A 109 -3.21 3.89 13.76
C TRP A 109 -2.85 3.03 12.55
N LEU A 110 -1.62 3.16 12.09
CA LEU A 110 -1.09 2.28 11.07
C LEU A 110 -0.97 0.85 11.63
N ASN A 111 -1.70 -0.08 11.06
CA ASN A 111 -1.53 -1.49 11.36
C ASN A 111 -0.18 -2.00 10.82
N THR A 112 0.03 -1.90 9.51
CA THR A 112 1.28 -2.35 8.89
C THR A 112 1.62 -1.51 7.67
N GLY A 113 2.93 -1.34 7.42
CA GLY A 113 3.47 -0.96 6.12
C GLY A 113 4.30 -2.12 5.61
N GLN A 114 3.92 -2.69 4.47
CA GLN A 114 4.50 -3.91 3.92
C GLN A 114 4.98 -3.71 2.48
N VAL A 115 6.14 -4.28 2.15
CA VAL A 115 6.54 -4.55 0.77
C VAL A 115 6.02 -5.92 0.34
N MET A 116 5.52 -5.99 -0.88
CA MET A 116 5.19 -7.22 -1.58
C MET A 116 5.82 -7.17 -2.98
N ALA A 117 7.00 -7.77 -3.13
CA ALA A 117 7.65 -7.90 -4.43
C ALA A 117 7.22 -9.23 -5.06
N VAL A 118 6.20 -9.14 -5.93
CA VAL A 118 5.56 -10.31 -6.57
C VAL A 118 6.47 -10.87 -7.65
N GLY A 119 6.84 -12.15 -7.55
CA GLY A 119 7.66 -12.83 -8.53
C GLY A 119 6.91 -13.13 -9.84
N SER A 120 7.66 -13.35 -10.91
CA SER A 120 7.10 -13.69 -12.22
C SER A 120 6.27 -14.97 -12.18
N SER A 121 5.09 -14.94 -12.78
CA SER A 121 4.16 -16.06 -12.87
C SER A 121 3.61 -16.54 -11.51
N GLU A 122 3.57 -15.67 -10.53
CA GLU A 122 2.84 -15.93 -9.29
C GLU A 122 1.33 -15.96 -9.59
N PRO A 123 0.56 -16.93 -9.09
CA PRO A 123 -0.88 -16.97 -9.29
C PRO A 123 -1.56 -15.76 -8.63
N ALA A 124 -2.69 -15.34 -9.20
CA ALA A 124 -3.50 -14.30 -8.59
C ALA A 124 -4.10 -14.78 -7.26
N GLN A 125 -4.08 -13.91 -6.27
CA GLN A 125 -4.83 -14.16 -5.03
C GLN A 125 -6.33 -14.16 -5.31
N TYR A 126 -7.09 -14.96 -4.56
CA TYR A 126 -8.55 -14.84 -4.58
C TYR A 126 -9.00 -13.50 -3.99
N LEU A 127 -10.18 -13.02 -4.40
CA LEU A 127 -10.74 -11.78 -3.84
C LEU A 127 -10.97 -11.95 -2.33
N HIS A 128 -10.44 -11.04 -1.55
CA HIS A 128 -10.49 -11.06 -0.09
C HIS A 128 -10.63 -9.66 0.48
N ARG A 129 -10.85 -9.58 1.77
CA ARG A 129 -10.75 -8.36 2.58
C ARG A 129 -9.66 -8.56 3.62
N ASP A 130 -8.91 -7.51 3.93
CA ASP A 130 -7.87 -7.52 4.97
C ASP A 130 -8.49 -7.25 6.36
N GLU A 131 -9.52 -8.04 6.72
CA GLU A 131 -10.27 -7.87 7.97
C GLU A 131 -9.71 -8.70 9.13
N ASP A 132 -8.91 -9.73 8.84
CA ASP A 132 -8.45 -10.74 9.81
C ASP A 132 -6.98 -10.57 10.25
N ASN A 133 -6.41 -9.34 10.11
CA ASN A 133 -5.02 -9.04 10.47
C ASN A 133 -4.87 -8.38 11.83
#